data_07d98cf2a36b892146f80a51d78d6b60
#
_entry.id   07d98cf2a36b892146f80a51d78d6b60
#
_cell.length_a   1.000
_cell.length_b   1.000
_cell.length_c   1.000
_cell.angle_alpha   90.00
_cell.angle_beta   90.00
_cell.angle_gamma   90.00
#
_symmetry.space_group_name_H-M   'P 1'
#
loop_
_entity.id
_entity.type
_entity.pdbx_description
1 polymer ?
#
loop_
_entity_poly.entity_id
_entity_poly.type
_entity_poly.pdbx_seq_one_letter_code
_entity_poly.pdbx_strand_id
1 'polypeptide(L)'
;MPIEQGWLSGARRVPSPNCDARPAGEVSLLVLHSISLPPGIFGGEHIERLFTNRLDPVAHPFFAAIAGLRVSAHLLIRRDGELVQFVPFHRRAWHAGRSCWRDGPRWRTALNDFSVGIELEGDEVGPYTGAQYEALSVACRELLATYPALGVARITGHAHVAPLRKTDPGPAFDWAYFRQRVAALRRGA
;
A
#
# COMPACT_ATOMS: atom_id res chain seq x y z
N MET A 1 -6.52 5.74 -15.69
CA MET A 1 -5.41 6.48 -15.03
C MET A 1 -4.10 5.75 -15.33
N PRO A 2 -3.40 6.07 -16.44
CA PRO A 2 -2.18 5.35 -16.81
C PRO A 2 -1.05 5.55 -15.77
N ILE A 3 -0.08 4.61 -15.79
CA ILE A 3 1.16 4.75 -15.02
C ILE A 3 2.25 5.27 -15.96
N GLU A 4 2.78 6.45 -15.66
CA GLU A 4 3.84 7.11 -16.43
C GLU A 4 5.07 7.28 -15.55
N GLN A 5 6.21 6.75 -15.98
CA GLN A 5 7.46 6.76 -15.21
C GLN A 5 7.29 6.26 -13.77
N GLY A 6 6.38 5.28 -13.57
CA GLY A 6 6.06 4.71 -12.27
C GLY A 6 5.09 5.53 -11.41
N TRP A 7 4.60 6.67 -11.90
CA TRP A 7 3.60 7.50 -11.23
C TRP A 7 2.21 7.24 -11.81
N LEU A 8 1.23 7.05 -10.94
CA LEU A 8 -0.18 6.89 -11.32
C LEU A 8 -0.76 8.26 -11.69
N SER A 9 -1.29 8.37 -12.89
CA SER A 9 -1.95 9.59 -13.34
C SER A 9 -3.19 9.87 -12.47
N GLY A 10 -3.33 11.12 -12.02
CA GLY A 10 -4.40 11.54 -11.09
C GLY A 10 -4.08 11.34 -9.61
N ALA A 11 -2.98 10.68 -9.25
CA ALA A 11 -2.52 10.68 -7.87
C ALA A 11 -1.76 11.98 -7.53
N ARG A 12 -2.04 12.54 -6.37
CA ARG A 12 -1.24 13.65 -5.82
C ARG A 12 0.12 13.13 -5.40
N ARG A 13 1.19 13.75 -5.88
CA ARG A 13 2.56 13.30 -5.61
C ARG A 13 3.13 13.99 -4.36
N VAL A 14 3.60 13.17 -3.41
CA VAL A 14 4.28 13.60 -2.18
C VAL A 14 5.53 12.73 -2.01
N PRO A 15 6.64 13.02 -2.72
CA PRO A 15 7.79 12.13 -2.76
C PRO A 15 8.39 11.84 -1.39
N SER A 16 8.53 10.56 -1.06
CA SER A 16 9.18 10.08 0.15
C SER A 16 10.68 9.86 -0.07
N PRO A 17 11.54 10.28 0.88
CA PRO A 17 12.96 9.92 0.84
C PRO A 17 13.21 8.45 1.23
N ASN A 18 12.22 7.76 1.81
CA ASN A 18 12.33 6.39 2.32
C ASN A 18 12.11 5.38 1.18
N CYS A 19 12.93 5.46 0.15
CA CYS A 19 12.89 4.56 -1.00
C CYS A 19 14.27 4.46 -1.66
N ASP A 20 14.48 3.37 -2.40
CA ASP A 20 15.71 3.13 -3.16
C ASP A 20 15.44 2.34 -4.46
N ALA A 21 16.48 1.92 -5.16
CA ALA A 21 16.35 1.12 -6.36
C ALA A 21 15.90 -0.32 -6.02
N ARG A 22 15.07 -0.92 -6.88
CA ARG A 22 14.78 -2.35 -6.77
C ARG A 22 15.97 -3.17 -7.25
N PRO A 23 16.44 -4.18 -6.49
CA PRO A 23 17.62 -4.96 -6.88
C PRO A 23 17.48 -5.63 -8.26
N ALA A 24 16.32 -6.19 -8.59
CA ALA A 24 16.07 -6.90 -9.85
C ALA A 24 15.06 -6.20 -10.78
N GLY A 25 14.59 -5.00 -10.45
CA GLY A 25 13.55 -4.30 -11.21
C GLY A 25 12.18 -5.01 -11.23
N GLU A 26 12.01 -6.09 -10.48
CA GLU A 26 10.79 -6.90 -10.45
C GLU A 26 9.65 -6.22 -9.68
N VAL A 27 8.44 -6.23 -10.25
CA VAL A 27 7.18 -5.91 -9.55
C VAL A 27 6.23 -7.08 -9.78
N SER A 28 6.06 -7.92 -8.77
CA SER A 28 5.30 -9.17 -8.88
C SER A 28 4.40 -9.49 -7.69
N LEU A 29 4.32 -8.63 -6.69
CA LEU A 29 3.46 -8.78 -5.52
C LEU A 29 2.82 -7.44 -5.17
N LEU A 30 1.55 -7.44 -4.74
CA LEU A 30 0.88 -6.28 -4.16
C LEU A 30 0.50 -6.60 -2.73
N VAL A 31 0.94 -5.76 -1.79
CA VAL A 31 0.62 -5.87 -0.36
C VAL A 31 -0.26 -4.71 0.05
N LEU A 32 -1.44 -5.04 0.57
CA LEU A 32 -2.39 -4.08 1.12
C LEU A 32 -2.14 -3.92 2.61
N HIS A 33 -2.17 -2.67 3.04
CA HIS A 33 -1.98 -2.23 4.40
C HIS A 33 -3.17 -1.39 4.87
N SER A 34 -3.23 -1.10 6.17
CA SER A 34 -4.06 -0.03 6.73
C SER A 34 -3.22 0.88 7.61
N ILE A 35 -3.54 2.15 7.61
CA ILE A 35 -2.87 3.16 8.41
C ILE A 35 -3.84 4.23 8.89
N SER A 36 -3.72 4.61 10.15
CA SER A 36 -4.34 5.82 10.71
C SER A 36 -3.35 6.49 11.67
N LEU A 37 -3.27 7.81 11.67
CA LEU A 37 -2.36 8.56 12.52
C LEU A 37 -3.01 9.84 13.07
N PRO A 38 -3.19 9.91 14.42
CA PRO A 38 -2.99 8.84 15.42
C PRO A 38 -3.88 7.62 15.18
N PRO A 39 -3.64 6.47 15.84
CA PRO A 39 -4.48 5.28 15.66
C PRO A 39 -5.98 5.57 15.81
N GLY A 40 -6.78 5.16 14.82
CA GLY A 40 -8.22 5.39 14.78
C GLY A 40 -8.65 6.80 14.36
N ILE A 41 -7.71 7.72 14.09
CA ILE A 41 -8.00 9.08 13.62
C ILE A 41 -7.67 9.17 12.13
N PHE A 42 -8.62 9.66 11.35
CA PHE A 42 -8.53 9.76 9.90
C PHE A 42 -8.41 11.22 9.44
N GLY A 43 -7.87 11.44 8.26
CA GLY A 43 -7.63 12.75 7.70
C GLY A 43 -6.32 13.39 8.16
N GLY A 44 -6.15 14.69 7.82
CA GLY A 44 -4.95 15.45 8.16
C GLY A 44 -3.70 14.99 7.39
N GLU A 45 -2.53 15.47 7.84
CA GLU A 45 -1.26 15.29 7.13
C GLU A 45 -0.30 14.31 7.84
N HIS A 46 -0.69 13.68 8.93
CA HIS A 46 0.26 12.94 9.76
C HIS A 46 0.86 11.72 9.06
N ILE A 47 0.10 11.02 8.21
CA ILE A 47 0.60 9.90 7.40
C ILE A 47 1.66 10.42 6.40
N GLU A 48 1.38 11.52 5.72
CA GLU A 48 2.32 12.13 4.79
C GLU A 48 3.59 12.61 5.52
N ARG A 49 3.43 13.21 6.69
CA ARG A 49 4.55 13.64 7.53
C ARG A 49 5.41 12.47 8.00
N LEU A 50 4.79 11.32 8.35
CA LEU A 50 5.53 10.11 8.69
C LEU A 50 6.37 9.64 7.50
N PHE A 51 5.75 9.46 6.33
CA PHE A 51 6.43 8.94 5.14
C PHE A 51 7.46 9.91 4.54
N THR A 52 7.42 11.19 4.92
CA THR A 52 8.40 12.21 4.51
C THR A 52 9.37 12.60 5.63
N ASN A 53 9.40 11.84 6.75
CA ASN A 53 10.28 12.08 7.92
C ASN A 53 10.06 13.45 8.59
N ARG A 54 8.83 13.97 8.56
CA ARG A 54 8.45 15.29 9.12
C ARG A 54 7.39 15.17 10.22
N LEU A 55 7.13 13.94 10.71
CA LEU A 55 6.19 13.74 11.80
C LEU A 55 6.71 14.40 13.07
N ASP A 56 5.91 15.29 13.65
CA ASP A 56 6.26 15.97 14.89
C ASP A 56 6.02 15.04 16.09
N PRO A 57 7.09 14.64 16.80
CA PRO A 57 6.98 13.71 17.94
C PRO A 57 6.22 14.27 19.14
N VAL A 58 6.10 15.61 19.25
CA VAL A 58 5.41 16.23 20.40
C VAL A 58 3.94 16.49 20.14
N ALA A 59 3.47 16.36 18.88
CA ALA A 59 2.08 16.62 18.53
C ALA A 59 1.10 15.56 19.06
N HIS A 60 1.57 14.36 19.38
CA HIS A 60 0.76 13.29 19.99
C HIS A 60 1.67 12.26 20.67
N PRO A 61 1.30 11.69 21.84
CA PRO A 61 2.13 10.68 22.53
C PRO A 61 2.52 9.48 21.67
N PHE A 62 1.62 8.99 20.81
CA PHE A 62 1.89 7.90 19.88
C PHE A 62 3.00 8.28 18.87
N PHE A 63 3.10 9.54 18.47
CA PHE A 63 4.08 9.97 17.48
C PHE A 63 5.51 9.93 18.01
N ALA A 64 5.71 10.16 19.31
CA ALA A 64 7.02 10.02 19.93
C ALA A 64 7.64 8.62 19.70
N ALA A 65 6.82 7.57 19.68
CA ALA A 65 7.28 6.20 19.46
C ALA A 65 7.62 5.88 18.00
N ILE A 66 7.05 6.61 17.03
CA ILE A 66 7.15 6.27 15.60
C ILE A 66 7.85 7.33 14.73
N ALA A 67 8.04 8.55 15.20
CA ALA A 67 8.64 9.65 14.41
C ALA A 67 10.05 9.34 13.90
N GLY A 68 10.77 8.44 14.57
CA GLY A 68 12.08 7.95 14.13
C GLY A 68 12.05 6.88 13.05
N LEU A 69 10.88 6.32 12.74
CA LEU A 69 10.76 5.26 11.73
C LEU A 69 11.05 5.81 10.33
N ARG A 70 11.79 5.04 9.55
CA ARG A 70 12.07 5.30 8.15
C ARG A 70 11.28 4.28 7.31
N VAL A 71 10.03 4.62 7.04
CA VAL A 71 9.06 3.78 6.32
C VAL A 71 8.35 4.58 5.23
N SER A 72 7.80 3.91 4.25
CA SER A 72 6.96 4.48 3.20
C SER A 72 6.08 3.41 2.58
N ALA A 73 5.04 3.81 1.87
CA ALA A 73 4.35 2.97 0.89
C ALA A 73 4.43 3.62 -0.49
N HIS A 74 4.02 2.91 -1.53
CA HIS A 74 3.94 3.52 -2.85
C HIS A 74 2.74 4.46 -2.95
N LEU A 75 1.59 4.03 -2.44
CA LEU A 75 0.33 4.73 -2.56
C LEU A 75 -0.42 4.71 -1.22
N LEU A 76 -1.07 5.80 -0.88
CA LEU A 76 -2.10 5.92 0.14
C LEU A 76 -3.43 6.22 -0.53
N ILE A 77 -4.48 5.56 -0.08
CA ILE A 77 -5.86 5.81 -0.47
C ILE A 77 -6.61 6.36 0.74
N ARG A 78 -6.98 7.63 0.69
CA ARG A 78 -7.73 8.32 1.74
C ARG A 78 -9.16 7.81 1.83
N ARG A 79 -9.86 8.13 2.93
CA ARG A 79 -11.25 7.72 3.17
C ARG A 79 -12.22 8.16 2.07
N ASP A 80 -11.98 9.29 1.44
CA ASP A 80 -12.75 9.84 0.32
C ASP A 80 -12.34 9.29 -1.06
N GLY A 81 -11.30 8.45 -1.11
CA GLY A 81 -10.74 7.89 -2.34
C GLY A 81 -9.61 8.71 -2.95
N GLU A 82 -9.18 9.82 -2.32
CA GLU A 82 -8.00 10.56 -2.79
C GLU A 82 -6.78 9.62 -2.84
N LEU A 83 -6.06 9.67 -3.95
CA LEU A 83 -4.83 8.93 -4.18
C LEU A 83 -3.63 9.82 -3.91
N VAL A 84 -2.78 9.43 -2.95
CA VAL A 84 -1.53 10.12 -2.63
C VAL A 84 -0.36 9.17 -2.89
N GLN A 85 0.51 9.50 -3.84
CA GLN A 85 1.64 8.63 -4.19
C GLN A 85 2.96 9.19 -3.67
N PHE A 86 3.70 8.34 -2.93
CA PHE A 86 4.96 8.69 -2.27
C PHE A 86 6.19 8.14 -3.01
N VAL A 87 6.07 6.97 -3.65
CA VAL A 87 7.18 6.29 -4.30
C VAL A 87 6.73 5.82 -5.68
N PRO A 88 7.52 6.07 -6.75
CA PRO A 88 7.21 5.52 -8.06
C PRO A 88 7.22 3.99 -8.01
N PHE A 89 6.28 3.32 -8.68
CA PHE A 89 6.12 1.87 -8.56
C PHE A 89 7.34 1.04 -8.99
N HIS A 90 8.17 1.56 -9.88
CA HIS A 90 9.42 0.90 -10.28
C HIS A 90 10.53 1.00 -9.22
N ARG A 91 10.38 1.86 -8.20
CA ARG A 91 11.30 1.95 -7.06
C ARG A 91 10.82 1.08 -5.90
N ARG A 92 11.67 0.87 -4.91
CA ARG A 92 11.41 0.09 -3.71
C ARG A 92 10.98 1.00 -2.56
N ALA A 93 9.70 0.96 -2.16
CA ALA A 93 9.24 1.56 -0.92
C ALA A 93 9.53 0.62 0.28
N TRP A 94 9.57 1.16 1.48
CA TRP A 94 9.94 0.41 2.70
C TRP A 94 8.69 0.13 3.55
N HIS A 95 7.91 -0.90 3.20
CA HIS A 95 6.62 -1.22 3.83
C HIS A 95 6.50 -2.65 4.41
N ALA A 96 7.16 -3.64 3.81
CA ALA A 96 6.99 -5.06 4.15
C ALA A 96 8.31 -5.85 4.17
N GLY A 97 9.44 -5.22 4.53
CA GLY A 97 10.77 -5.83 4.47
C GLY A 97 10.93 -7.08 5.35
N ARG A 98 10.29 -7.12 6.53
CA ARG A 98 10.35 -8.24 7.47
C ARG A 98 9.17 -9.19 7.31
N SER A 99 8.92 -9.65 6.11
CA SER A 99 7.79 -10.48 5.72
C SER A 99 8.27 -11.62 4.82
N CYS A 100 7.42 -12.62 4.60
CA CYS A 100 7.70 -13.70 3.68
C CYS A 100 6.48 -14.02 2.81
N TRP A 101 6.73 -14.46 1.58
CA TRP A 101 5.74 -14.84 0.61
C TRP A 101 6.04 -16.23 0.04
N ARG A 102 5.02 -17.10 -0.01
CA ARG A 102 5.14 -18.41 -0.65
C ARG A 102 4.88 -18.26 -2.15
N ASP A 103 5.92 -18.41 -2.95
CA ASP A 103 5.87 -18.32 -4.41
C ASP A 103 6.03 -19.73 -5.01
N GLY A 104 4.90 -20.42 -5.21
CA GLY A 104 4.89 -21.84 -5.56
C GLY A 104 5.54 -22.69 -4.45
N PRO A 105 6.60 -23.48 -4.77
CA PRO A 105 7.30 -24.28 -3.77
C PRO A 105 8.31 -23.47 -2.93
N ARG A 106 8.61 -22.23 -3.29
CA ARG A 106 9.66 -21.42 -2.67
C ARG A 106 9.11 -20.40 -1.71
N TRP A 107 9.87 -20.11 -0.64
CA TRP A 107 9.64 -18.96 0.21
C TRP A 107 10.55 -17.81 -0.22
N ARG A 108 9.98 -16.62 -0.35
CA ARG A 108 10.69 -15.38 -0.64
C ARG A 108 10.57 -14.43 0.55
N THR A 109 11.67 -13.83 0.91
CA THR A 109 11.80 -12.79 1.95
C THR A 109 12.13 -11.44 1.31
N ALA A 110 12.34 -10.40 2.12
CA ALA A 110 12.65 -9.06 1.63
C ALA A 110 11.60 -8.55 0.61
N LEU A 111 10.32 -8.64 0.99
CA LEU A 111 9.21 -8.38 0.07
C LEU A 111 9.25 -7.01 -0.60
N ASN A 112 9.85 -6.00 0.03
CA ASN A 112 10.03 -4.68 -0.59
C ASN A 112 10.73 -4.77 -1.95
N ASP A 113 11.61 -5.76 -2.16
CA ASP A 113 12.39 -5.89 -3.39
C ASP A 113 11.53 -6.14 -4.62
N PHE A 114 10.36 -6.75 -4.47
CA PHE A 114 9.49 -7.15 -5.57
C PHE A 114 8.00 -6.82 -5.36
N SER A 115 7.65 -6.11 -4.27
CA SER A 115 6.26 -5.74 -4.02
C SER A 115 5.98 -4.25 -4.18
N VAL A 116 4.73 -3.94 -4.48
CA VAL A 116 4.11 -2.62 -4.30
C VAL A 116 3.32 -2.65 -2.99
N GLY A 117 3.46 -1.62 -2.16
CA GLY A 117 2.64 -1.42 -0.96
C GLY A 117 1.59 -0.34 -1.19
N ILE A 118 0.34 -0.64 -0.88
CA ILE A 118 -0.76 0.33 -0.87
C ILE A 118 -1.34 0.39 0.53
N GLU A 119 -1.34 1.57 1.11
CA GLU A 119 -2.01 1.88 2.38
C GLU A 119 -3.44 2.33 2.13
N LEU A 120 -4.37 1.79 2.88
CA LEU A 120 -5.74 2.30 2.99
C LEU A 120 -5.85 3.09 4.29
N GLU A 121 -6.24 4.36 4.21
CA GLU A 121 -6.51 5.12 5.43
C GLU A 121 -7.67 4.47 6.17
N GLY A 122 -7.38 3.94 7.35
CA GLY A 122 -8.34 3.14 8.10
C GLY A 122 -7.69 2.48 9.30
N ASP A 123 -8.47 1.70 9.99
CA ASP A 123 -8.05 0.80 11.06
C ASP A 123 -8.53 -0.62 10.76
N GLU A 124 -8.22 -1.54 11.66
CA GLU A 124 -8.53 -2.96 11.46
C GLU A 124 -9.99 -3.30 11.79
N VAL A 125 -10.74 -2.39 12.43
CA VAL A 125 -12.06 -2.61 12.99
C VAL A 125 -13.15 -1.93 12.16
N GLY A 126 -12.90 -0.71 11.72
CA GLY A 126 -13.86 0.08 10.95
C GLY A 126 -13.94 -0.33 9.48
N PRO A 127 -15.13 -0.22 8.84
CA PRO A 127 -15.29 -0.56 7.43
C PRO A 127 -14.53 0.43 6.53
N TYR A 128 -13.99 -0.07 5.43
CA TYR A 128 -13.47 0.75 4.34
C TYR A 128 -14.62 1.32 3.51
N THR A 129 -14.43 2.50 2.94
CA THR A 129 -15.48 3.18 2.17
C THR A 129 -15.59 2.62 0.75
N GLY A 130 -16.76 2.82 0.12
CA GLY A 130 -16.94 2.51 -1.30
C GLY A 130 -15.96 3.27 -2.20
N ALA A 131 -15.62 4.53 -1.86
CA ALA A 131 -14.64 5.34 -2.57
C ALA A 131 -13.23 4.74 -2.50
N GLN A 132 -12.84 4.18 -1.34
CA GLN A 132 -11.56 3.47 -1.20
C GLN A 132 -11.50 2.21 -2.07
N TYR A 133 -12.55 1.39 -2.08
CA TYR A 133 -12.61 0.21 -2.95
C TYR A 133 -12.59 0.56 -4.43
N GLU A 134 -13.26 1.64 -4.83
CA GLU A 134 -13.22 2.15 -6.20
C GLU A 134 -11.79 2.54 -6.60
N ALA A 135 -11.17 3.44 -5.83
CA ALA A 135 -9.82 3.94 -6.06
C ALA A 135 -8.78 2.79 -6.06
N LEU A 136 -8.89 1.85 -5.11
CA LEU A 136 -8.03 0.67 -5.04
C LEU A 136 -8.19 -0.22 -6.28
N SER A 137 -9.42 -0.46 -6.72
CA SER A 137 -9.70 -1.31 -7.89
C SER A 137 -9.13 -0.71 -9.17
N VAL A 138 -9.24 0.61 -9.33
CA VAL A 138 -8.64 1.35 -10.46
C VAL A 138 -7.11 1.28 -10.41
N ALA A 139 -6.49 1.55 -9.26
CA ALA A 139 -5.04 1.44 -9.10
C ALA A 139 -4.53 0.02 -9.38
N CYS A 140 -5.23 -1.01 -8.88
CA CYS A 140 -4.90 -2.41 -9.16
C CYS A 140 -4.99 -2.75 -10.65
N ARG A 141 -6.00 -2.28 -11.37
CA ARG A 141 -6.13 -2.50 -12.82
C ARG A 141 -4.92 -1.96 -13.56
N GLU A 142 -4.50 -0.73 -13.27
CA GLU A 142 -3.36 -0.10 -13.91
C GLU A 142 -2.03 -0.83 -13.58
N LEU A 143 -1.87 -1.25 -12.33
CA LEU A 143 -0.71 -2.05 -11.91
C LEU A 143 -0.65 -3.40 -12.63
N LEU A 144 -1.78 -4.11 -12.73
CA LEU A 144 -1.88 -5.40 -13.43
C LEU A 144 -1.63 -5.27 -14.94
N ALA A 145 -2.01 -4.15 -15.54
CA ALA A 145 -1.74 -3.87 -16.95
C ALA A 145 -0.27 -3.51 -17.20
N THR A 146 0.35 -2.77 -16.27
CA THR A 146 1.72 -2.27 -16.43
C THR A 146 2.78 -3.32 -16.05
N TYR A 147 2.49 -4.19 -15.08
CA TYR A 147 3.44 -5.17 -14.54
C TYR A 147 2.95 -6.60 -14.77
N PRO A 148 3.33 -7.26 -15.88
CA PRO A 148 2.80 -8.59 -16.25
C PRO A 148 3.09 -9.71 -15.25
N ALA A 149 4.15 -9.57 -14.44
CA ALA A 149 4.45 -10.52 -13.37
C ALA A 149 3.51 -10.40 -12.15
N LEU A 150 2.74 -9.32 -12.07
CA LEU A 150 1.74 -9.09 -11.04
C LEU A 150 0.39 -9.70 -11.49
N GLY A 151 -0.04 -10.79 -10.87
CA GLY A 151 -1.35 -11.40 -11.10
C GLY A 151 -2.34 -11.12 -9.96
N VAL A 152 -3.64 -11.29 -10.20
CA VAL A 152 -4.68 -11.10 -9.15
C VAL A 152 -4.44 -12.02 -7.94
N ALA A 153 -3.93 -13.23 -8.16
CA ALA A 153 -3.56 -14.17 -7.09
C ALA A 153 -2.35 -13.69 -6.26
N ARG A 154 -1.66 -12.68 -6.72
CA ARG A 154 -0.49 -12.08 -6.06
C ARG A 154 -0.83 -10.74 -5.37
N ILE A 155 -2.11 -10.52 -5.06
CA ILE A 155 -2.60 -9.42 -4.22
C ILE A 155 -2.93 -9.99 -2.85
N THR A 156 -2.29 -9.48 -1.81
CA THR A 156 -2.37 -10.02 -0.45
C THR A 156 -2.42 -8.90 0.60
N GLY A 157 -2.77 -9.24 1.83
CA GLY A 157 -2.65 -8.33 2.98
C GLY A 157 -1.35 -8.52 3.74
N HIS A 158 -0.91 -7.52 4.47
CA HIS A 158 0.29 -7.60 5.31
C HIS A 158 0.17 -8.72 6.35
N ALA A 159 -1.01 -8.92 6.92
CA ALA A 159 -1.28 -10.02 7.84
C ALA A 159 -0.92 -11.40 7.28
N HIS A 160 -1.11 -11.62 5.98
CA HIS A 160 -0.85 -12.92 5.34
C HIS A 160 0.65 -13.16 5.08
N VAL A 161 1.43 -12.10 4.92
CA VAL A 161 2.87 -12.18 4.65
C VAL A 161 3.74 -11.97 5.90
N ALA A 162 3.13 -11.56 7.00
CA ALA A 162 3.77 -11.39 8.30
C ALA A 162 2.85 -11.86 9.44
N PRO A 163 2.36 -13.13 9.41
CA PRO A 163 1.43 -13.66 10.42
C PRO A 163 2.01 -13.53 11.83
N LEU A 164 1.14 -13.33 12.81
CA LEU A 164 1.46 -13.10 14.23
C LEU A 164 2.16 -11.77 14.54
N ARG A 165 2.60 -11.03 13.53
CA ARG A 165 3.27 -9.73 13.71
C ARG A 165 2.45 -8.56 13.16
N LYS A 166 1.63 -8.82 12.15
CA LYS A 166 0.82 -7.83 11.45
C LYS A 166 -0.60 -8.34 11.28
N THR A 167 -1.54 -7.42 11.33
CA THR A 167 -2.98 -7.68 11.27
C THR A 167 -3.64 -6.93 10.11
N ASP A 168 -2.97 -5.90 9.56
CA ASP A 168 -3.45 -5.06 8.46
C ASP A 168 -3.62 -5.82 7.12
N PRO A 169 -4.61 -5.48 6.30
CA PRO A 169 -5.61 -4.43 6.44
C PRO A 169 -6.77 -4.78 7.40
N GLY A 170 -6.70 -5.87 8.15
CA GLY A 170 -7.64 -6.29 9.15
C GLY A 170 -8.87 -7.03 8.62
N PRO A 171 -9.71 -7.59 9.53
CA PRO A 171 -10.90 -8.35 9.17
C PRO A 171 -12.01 -7.50 8.56
N ALA A 172 -11.98 -6.18 8.75
CA ALA A 172 -12.95 -5.26 8.16
C ALA A 172 -12.74 -5.05 6.65
N PHE A 173 -11.63 -5.51 6.08
CA PHE A 173 -11.41 -5.44 4.64
C PHE A 173 -12.15 -6.57 3.91
N ASP A 174 -13.13 -6.20 3.08
CA ASP A 174 -13.92 -7.16 2.30
C ASP A 174 -13.16 -7.64 1.06
N TRP A 175 -12.43 -8.73 1.21
CA TRP A 175 -11.68 -9.37 0.13
C TRP A 175 -12.57 -9.89 -1.00
N ALA A 176 -13.80 -10.35 -0.70
CA ALA A 176 -14.72 -10.87 -1.70
C ALA A 176 -15.23 -9.76 -2.61
N TYR A 177 -15.68 -8.66 -2.01
CA TYR A 177 -16.11 -7.46 -2.72
C TYR A 177 -14.97 -6.87 -3.58
N PHE A 178 -13.78 -6.70 -3.00
CA PHE A 178 -12.60 -6.21 -3.73
C PHE A 178 -12.27 -7.07 -4.96
N ARG A 179 -12.21 -8.41 -4.78
CA ARG A 179 -11.90 -9.34 -5.88
C ARG A 179 -12.93 -9.30 -6.99
N GLN A 180 -14.22 -9.19 -6.66
CA GLN A 180 -15.29 -9.01 -7.63
C GLN A 180 -15.10 -7.73 -8.46
N ARG A 181 -14.75 -6.62 -7.83
CA ARG A 181 -14.50 -5.35 -8.51
C ARG A 181 -13.31 -5.43 -9.46
N VAL A 182 -12.18 -5.97 -9.01
CA VAL A 182 -10.99 -6.14 -9.86
C VAL A 182 -11.30 -7.03 -11.06
N ALA A 183 -12.06 -8.13 -10.87
CA ALA A 183 -12.45 -9.02 -11.94
C ALA A 183 -13.41 -8.36 -12.94
N ALA A 184 -14.34 -7.51 -12.49
CA ALA A 184 -15.26 -6.78 -13.35
C ALA A 184 -14.51 -5.78 -14.25
N LEU A 185 -13.54 -5.04 -13.71
CA LEU A 185 -12.75 -4.07 -14.48
C LEU A 185 -11.86 -4.73 -15.55
N ARG A 186 -11.47 -5.99 -15.38
CA ARG A 186 -10.71 -6.76 -16.39
C ARG A 186 -11.56 -7.26 -17.56
N ARG A 187 -12.88 -7.43 -17.38
CA ARG A 187 -13.78 -7.87 -18.44
C ARG A 187 -14.29 -6.74 -19.32
N GLY A 188 -14.19 -5.51 -18.87
CA GLY A 188 -14.61 -4.31 -19.62
C GLY A 188 -13.47 -3.59 -20.36
N ALA A 189 -12.28 -4.14 -20.37
CA ALA A 189 -11.11 -3.68 -21.12
C ALA A 189 -10.79 -4.65 -22.25
#